data_6e784cecc81c85fbceb27d9f50eead9f
#
_entry.id   6e784cecc81c85fbceb27d9f50eead9f
#
_cell.length_a   1.000
_cell.length_b   1.000
_cell.length_c   1.000
_cell.angle_alpha   90.00
_cell.angle_beta   90.00
_cell.angle_gamma   90.00
#
_symmetry.space_group_name_H-M   'P 1'
#
loop_
_entity.id
_entity.type
_entity.pdbx_description
1 polymer ?
#
loop_
_entity_poly.entity_id
_entity_poly.type
_entity_poly.pdbx_seq_one_letter_code
_entity_poly.pdbx_strand_id
1 'polypeptide(L)'
;MSEPTGVIHDIGYQRYTGPRLGRRAVFGALYVHGVRTAFGLGRSAKAKIFPWLVVGIVLMVAGAVTAIGSQIGETLMTYAQFADSMSWLVIFFVAVAAPELVSRDLRSGVLPLYFSRPLPTADYPMAKLLALATALWMLLGAPQLVMFLGAAFTGNDMGAVWDELLDLLPGLLYAGLWAVVFAAVGLLIAALTGKRAFAAGGIVAVFLMTTPIVGVLSILPSQAANQLAGIASPSTLVQGIGIWTMRDQLITDPDALGPDLGAFGPVYALVAALLVAACVALLLARYRKVAAR
;
A
#
# COMPACT_ATOMS: atom_id res chain seq x y z
N MET A 1 24.65 -43.12 40.26
CA MET A 1 24.39 -42.01 39.31
C MET A 1 24.38 -42.65 37.94
N SER A 2 23.20 -42.83 37.33
CA SER A 2 23.05 -43.38 35.97
C SER A 2 23.21 -42.23 34.98
N GLU A 3 24.21 -42.36 34.10
CA GLU A 3 24.37 -41.45 32.96
C GLU A 3 23.11 -41.49 32.06
N PRO A 4 22.59 -40.32 31.66
CA PRO A 4 21.52 -40.30 30.69
C PRO A 4 22.06 -40.75 29.33
N THR A 5 21.76 -41.99 28.93
CA THR A 5 21.98 -42.47 27.58
C THR A 5 21.09 -41.70 26.61
N GLY A 6 21.65 -40.67 26.01
CA GLY A 6 20.98 -39.95 24.89
C GLY A 6 20.78 -40.93 23.72
N VAL A 7 19.56 -41.33 23.47
CA VAL A 7 19.19 -42.11 22.29
C VAL A 7 19.21 -41.20 21.09
N ILE A 8 20.22 -41.32 20.24
CA ILE A 8 20.22 -40.64 18.92
C ILE A 8 19.26 -41.44 18.03
N HIS A 9 18.07 -40.92 17.83
CA HIS A 9 17.15 -41.44 16.84
C HIS A 9 17.68 -41.08 15.45
N ASP A 10 18.17 -42.08 14.71
CA ASP A 10 18.49 -41.94 13.29
C ASP A 10 17.17 -41.75 12.51
N ILE A 11 16.79 -40.49 12.32
CA ILE A 11 15.67 -40.12 11.46
C ILE A 11 16.18 -40.24 10.03
N GLY A 12 16.09 -41.41 9.44
CA GLY A 12 16.46 -41.65 8.06
C GLY A 12 15.89 -40.61 7.12
N TYR A 13 16.73 -39.89 6.39
CA TYR A 13 16.32 -38.91 5.40
C TYR A 13 15.45 -39.56 4.32
N GLN A 14 14.15 -39.29 4.32
CA GLN A 14 13.30 -39.67 3.22
C GLN A 14 13.53 -38.71 2.05
N ARG A 15 13.96 -39.28 0.91
CA ARG A 15 14.16 -38.49 -0.32
C ARG A 15 12.83 -37.97 -0.80
N TYR A 16 12.75 -36.65 -0.99
CA TYR A 16 11.55 -36.02 -1.56
C TYR A 16 11.31 -36.53 -2.99
N THR A 17 10.16 -37.16 -3.22
CA THR A 17 9.75 -37.74 -4.52
C THR A 17 8.70 -36.87 -5.26
N GLY A 18 8.24 -35.78 -4.65
CA GLY A 18 7.25 -34.90 -5.24
C GLY A 18 7.81 -34.00 -6.37
N PRO A 19 6.93 -33.35 -7.15
CA PRO A 19 7.36 -32.43 -8.21
C PRO A 19 8.11 -31.23 -7.63
N ARG A 20 9.25 -30.88 -8.21
CA ARG A 20 10.00 -29.68 -7.83
C ARG A 20 9.29 -28.46 -8.37
N LEU A 21 8.83 -27.59 -7.47
CA LEU A 21 8.16 -26.35 -7.82
C LEU A 21 9.18 -25.35 -8.42
N GLY A 22 8.83 -24.77 -9.57
CA GLY A 22 9.67 -23.80 -10.27
C GLY A 22 9.64 -22.40 -9.64
N ARG A 23 10.41 -21.47 -10.23
CA ARG A 23 10.53 -20.05 -9.79
C ARG A 23 9.19 -19.36 -9.53
N ARG A 24 8.18 -19.56 -10.43
CA ARG A 24 6.86 -18.95 -10.30
C ARG A 24 6.14 -19.36 -9.02
N ALA A 25 6.25 -20.62 -8.63
CA ALA A 25 5.61 -21.11 -7.41
C ALA A 25 6.26 -20.54 -6.15
N VAL A 26 7.61 -20.41 -6.15
CA VAL A 26 8.35 -19.79 -5.04
C VAL A 26 7.99 -18.30 -4.92
N PHE A 27 7.95 -17.58 -6.04
CA PHE A 27 7.53 -16.17 -6.07
C PHE A 27 6.09 -16.02 -5.55
N GLY A 28 5.15 -16.83 -6.03
CA GLY A 28 3.76 -16.84 -5.60
C GLY A 28 3.62 -17.15 -4.10
N ALA A 29 4.39 -18.11 -3.59
CA ALA A 29 4.40 -18.43 -2.15
C ALA A 29 4.90 -17.24 -1.30
N LEU A 30 5.98 -16.55 -1.75
CA LEU A 30 6.49 -15.34 -1.09
C LEU A 30 5.47 -14.20 -1.12
N TYR A 31 4.81 -14.01 -2.25
CA TYR A 31 3.77 -13.00 -2.43
C TYR A 31 2.58 -13.26 -1.50
N VAL A 32 1.98 -14.45 -1.53
CA VAL A 32 0.84 -14.81 -0.69
C VAL A 32 1.21 -14.72 0.79
N HIS A 33 2.40 -15.22 1.16
CA HIS A 33 2.90 -15.07 2.52
C HIS A 33 3.05 -13.60 2.91
N GLY A 34 3.53 -12.74 2.00
CA GLY A 34 3.64 -11.30 2.19
C GLY A 34 2.29 -10.64 2.46
N VAL A 35 1.28 -10.89 1.62
CA VAL A 35 -0.09 -10.36 1.82
C VAL A 35 -0.65 -10.81 3.18
N ARG A 36 -0.55 -12.09 3.51
CA ARG A 36 -1.00 -12.61 4.80
C ARG A 36 -0.27 -11.95 5.98
N THR A 37 1.02 -11.69 5.83
CA THR A 37 1.84 -11.04 6.87
C THR A 37 1.45 -9.57 7.05
N ALA A 38 1.10 -8.83 5.99
CA ALA A 38 0.64 -7.44 6.07
C ALA A 38 -0.62 -7.30 6.93
N PHE A 39 -1.54 -8.26 6.84
CA PHE A 39 -2.74 -8.34 7.71
C PHE A 39 -2.51 -9.09 9.04
N GLY A 40 -1.25 -9.45 9.36
CA GLY A 40 -0.91 -10.18 10.59
C GLY A 40 -1.38 -11.63 10.62
N LEU A 41 -1.83 -12.20 9.49
CA LEU A 41 -2.30 -13.58 9.38
C LEU A 41 -1.14 -14.56 9.53
N GLY A 42 -1.36 -15.66 10.27
CA GLY A 42 -0.32 -16.65 10.59
C GLY A 42 0.62 -16.22 11.73
N ARG A 43 0.26 -15.16 12.47
CA ARG A 43 1.03 -14.64 13.63
C ARG A 43 0.18 -14.62 14.91
N SER A 44 0.81 -14.21 16.04
CA SER A 44 0.10 -14.07 17.31
C SER A 44 -1.08 -13.10 17.22
N ALA A 45 -2.08 -13.26 18.11
CA ALA A 45 -3.26 -12.39 18.16
C ALA A 45 -2.91 -10.90 18.24
N LYS A 46 -1.89 -10.55 19.02
CA LYS A 46 -1.42 -9.14 19.17
C LYS A 46 -0.98 -8.52 17.84
N ALA A 47 -0.41 -9.30 16.92
CA ALA A 47 0.04 -8.79 15.62
C ALA A 47 -1.12 -8.51 14.66
N LYS A 48 -2.30 -9.03 14.91
CA LYS A 48 -3.52 -8.84 14.11
C LYS A 48 -4.29 -7.59 14.53
N ILE A 49 -4.20 -7.17 15.79
CA ILE A 49 -5.06 -6.12 16.35
C ILE A 49 -5.00 -4.86 15.49
N PHE A 50 -3.82 -4.32 15.26
CA PHE A 50 -3.69 -3.04 14.56
C PHE A 50 -4.14 -3.10 13.09
N PRO A 51 -3.67 -4.05 12.23
CA PRO A 51 -4.14 -4.15 10.86
C PRO A 51 -5.66 -4.31 10.75
N TRP A 52 -6.26 -5.16 11.59
CA TRP A 52 -7.70 -5.39 11.57
C TRP A 52 -8.51 -4.24 12.17
N LEU A 53 -7.95 -3.49 13.12
CA LEU A 53 -8.54 -2.25 13.61
C LEU A 53 -8.64 -1.23 12.45
N VAL A 54 -7.57 -1.04 11.68
CA VAL A 54 -7.58 -0.14 10.52
C VAL A 54 -8.60 -0.61 9.48
N VAL A 55 -8.62 -1.89 9.14
CA VAL A 55 -9.63 -2.48 8.22
C VAL A 55 -11.04 -2.22 8.74
N GLY A 56 -11.28 -2.44 10.04
CA GLY A 56 -12.59 -2.20 10.68
C GLY A 56 -13.02 -0.75 10.59
N ILE A 57 -12.11 0.21 10.85
CA ILE A 57 -12.41 1.64 10.74
C ILE A 57 -12.78 2.01 9.30
N VAL A 58 -11.97 1.58 8.32
CA VAL A 58 -12.21 1.93 6.91
C VAL A 58 -13.52 1.33 6.41
N LEU A 59 -13.83 0.07 6.77
CA LEU A 59 -15.12 -0.57 6.44
C LEU A 59 -16.30 0.09 7.16
N MET A 60 -16.13 0.50 8.40
CA MET A 60 -17.16 1.21 9.16
C MET A 60 -17.49 2.57 8.52
N VAL A 61 -16.46 3.32 8.10
CA VAL A 61 -16.68 4.60 7.41
C VAL A 61 -17.39 4.37 6.08
N ALA A 62 -16.98 3.38 5.28
CA ALA A 62 -17.66 3.05 4.02
C ALA A 62 -19.12 2.67 4.26
N GLY A 63 -19.39 1.83 5.24
CA GLY A 63 -20.77 1.46 5.62
C GLY A 63 -21.60 2.64 6.09
N ALA A 64 -21.01 3.55 6.88
CA ALA A 64 -21.69 4.76 7.36
C ALA A 64 -22.02 5.72 6.20
N VAL A 65 -21.06 5.97 5.30
CA VAL A 65 -21.26 6.82 4.10
C VAL A 65 -22.40 6.24 3.24
N THR A 66 -22.39 4.94 2.99
CA THR A 66 -23.43 4.26 2.22
C THR A 66 -24.79 4.31 2.90
N ALA A 67 -24.85 4.04 4.22
CA ALA A 67 -26.11 4.00 4.96
C ALA A 67 -26.74 5.42 5.07
N ILE A 68 -25.94 6.45 5.28
CA ILE A 68 -26.44 7.83 5.34
C ILE A 68 -26.87 8.30 3.94
N GLY A 69 -26.05 8.05 2.91
CA GLY A 69 -26.34 8.41 1.53
C GLY A 69 -27.67 7.79 1.05
N SER A 70 -27.93 6.53 1.38
CA SER A 70 -29.19 5.85 1.04
C SER A 70 -30.41 6.46 1.73
N GLN A 71 -30.27 7.07 2.91
CA GLN A 71 -31.38 7.71 3.62
C GLN A 71 -31.72 9.09 3.07
N ILE A 72 -30.71 9.85 2.65
CA ILE A 72 -30.90 11.22 2.12
C ILE A 72 -31.09 11.25 0.61
N GLY A 73 -30.85 10.12 -0.08
CA GLY A 73 -30.94 10.01 -1.55
C GLY A 73 -29.84 10.74 -2.32
N GLU A 74 -28.69 11.02 -1.67
CA GLU A 74 -27.57 11.72 -2.26
C GLU A 74 -26.26 10.97 -2.03
N THR A 75 -25.32 11.10 -2.98
CA THR A 75 -23.97 10.57 -2.85
C THR A 75 -23.14 11.47 -1.95
N LEU A 76 -22.88 11.04 -0.71
CA LEU A 76 -22.12 11.83 0.27
C LEU A 76 -20.64 11.99 -0.09
N MET A 77 -20.08 10.99 -0.77
CA MET A 77 -18.66 10.93 -1.06
C MET A 77 -18.43 10.00 -2.26
N THR A 78 -17.66 10.48 -3.21
CA THR A 78 -17.26 9.64 -4.36
C THR A 78 -16.21 8.60 -3.94
N TYR A 79 -15.99 7.59 -4.78
CA TYR A 79 -14.96 6.55 -4.53
C TYR A 79 -13.55 7.14 -4.44
N ALA A 80 -13.24 8.13 -5.25
CA ALA A 80 -11.95 8.81 -5.23
C ALA A 80 -11.77 9.64 -3.95
N GLN A 81 -12.79 10.42 -3.53
CA GLN A 81 -12.79 11.16 -2.26
C GLN A 81 -12.64 10.23 -1.06
N PHE A 82 -13.28 9.05 -1.10
CA PHE A 82 -13.14 8.05 -0.06
C PHE A 82 -11.68 7.58 0.07
N ALA A 83 -11.03 7.22 -1.05
CA ALA A 83 -9.63 6.79 -1.04
C ALA A 83 -8.71 7.91 -0.49
N ASP A 84 -8.96 9.15 -0.87
CA ASP A 84 -8.21 10.32 -0.42
C ASP A 84 -8.38 10.57 1.08
N SER A 85 -9.60 10.54 1.57
CA SER A 85 -9.93 10.72 2.99
C SER A 85 -9.30 9.65 3.88
N MET A 86 -9.17 8.40 3.38
CA MET A 86 -8.59 7.29 4.12
C MET A 86 -7.06 7.23 4.05
N SER A 87 -6.42 8.13 3.31
CA SER A 87 -4.97 8.14 3.09
C SER A 87 -4.14 8.16 4.39
N TRP A 88 -4.62 8.83 5.43
CA TRP A 88 -4.00 8.84 6.75
C TRP A 88 -3.91 7.46 7.39
N LEU A 89 -4.97 6.67 7.29
CA LEU A 89 -4.98 5.29 7.79
C LEU A 89 -4.04 4.41 6.99
N VAL A 90 -3.90 4.68 5.68
CA VAL A 90 -2.93 3.98 4.83
C VAL A 90 -1.50 4.24 5.29
N ILE A 91 -1.14 5.49 5.67
CA ILE A 91 0.19 5.82 6.22
C ILE A 91 0.49 4.96 7.45
N PHE A 92 -0.43 4.90 8.40
CA PHE A 92 -0.25 4.10 9.62
C PHE A 92 -0.21 2.61 9.33
N PHE A 93 -1.04 2.13 8.41
CA PHE A 93 -1.00 0.72 7.98
C PHE A 93 0.36 0.36 7.37
N VAL A 94 0.89 1.19 6.45
CA VAL A 94 2.22 0.99 5.85
C VAL A 94 3.31 1.02 6.91
N ALA A 95 3.24 1.96 7.87
CA ALA A 95 4.22 2.09 8.95
C ALA A 95 4.32 0.83 9.83
N VAL A 96 3.23 0.09 9.94
CA VAL A 96 3.21 -1.19 10.68
C VAL A 96 3.52 -2.38 9.77
N ALA A 97 2.94 -2.44 8.57
CA ALA A 97 3.04 -3.59 7.67
C ALA A 97 4.41 -3.69 6.98
N ALA A 98 4.99 -2.58 6.49
CA ALA A 98 6.24 -2.63 5.74
C ALA A 98 7.44 -3.14 6.57
N PRO A 99 7.65 -2.72 7.83
CA PRO A 99 8.71 -3.29 8.67
C PRO A 99 8.52 -4.79 8.96
N GLU A 100 7.29 -5.26 9.05
CA GLU A 100 7.01 -6.68 9.26
C GLU A 100 7.39 -7.53 8.05
N LEU A 101 7.24 -6.97 6.86
CA LEU A 101 7.55 -7.66 5.61
C LEU A 101 9.06 -7.78 5.35
N VAL A 102 9.85 -6.79 5.79
CA VAL A 102 11.24 -6.63 5.35
C VAL A 102 12.22 -6.49 6.51
N SER A 103 12.01 -5.58 7.46
CA SER A 103 12.98 -5.32 8.54
C SER A 103 13.16 -6.54 9.44
N ARG A 104 12.14 -7.39 9.58
CA ARG A 104 12.20 -8.61 10.34
C ARG A 104 13.15 -9.62 9.70
N ASP A 105 13.01 -9.85 8.39
CA ASP A 105 13.82 -10.82 7.65
C ASP A 105 15.29 -10.37 7.58
N LEU A 106 15.53 -9.05 7.46
CA LEU A 106 16.88 -8.45 7.55
C LEU A 106 17.53 -8.69 8.92
N ARG A 107 16.76 -8.51 10.01
CA ARG A 107 17.29 -8.65 11.37
C ARG A 107 17.55 -10.09 11.77
N SER A 108 16.69 -11.02 11.33
CA SER A 108 16.81 -12.45 11.67
C SER A 108 17.91 -13.17 10.86
N GLY A 109 18.53 -12.50 9.88
CA GLY A 109 19.59 -13.09 9.06
C GLY A 109 19.15 -14.24 8.16
N VAL A 110 17.84 -14.40 7.90
CA VAL A 110 17.32 -15.51 7.06
C VAL A 110 17.55 -15.31 5.56
N LEU A 111 17.94 -14.12 5.13
CA LEU A 111 18.13 -13.81 3.70
C LEU A 111 19.15 -14.72 3.00
N PRO A 112 20.31 -15.08 3.58
CA PRO A 112 21.23 -16.05 2.97
C PRO A 112 20.57 -17.39 2.68
N LEU A 113 19.63 -17.85 3.52
CA LEU A 113 18.87 -19.09 3.29
C LEU A 113 17.91 -18.99 2.10
N TYR A 114 17.37 -17.83 1.83
CA TYR A 114 16.57 -17.59 0.61
C TYR A 114 17.44 -17.58 -0.64
N PHE A 115 18.64 -16.97 -0.56
CA PHE A 115 19.53 -16.83 -1.71
C PHE A 115 20.41 -18.07 -1.96
N SER A 116 20.52 -19.01 -1.02
CA SER A 116 21.12 -20.32 -1.24
C SER A 116 20.26 -21.24 -2.12
N ARG A 117 18.99 -20.90 -2.32
CA ARG A 117 18.10 -21.56 -3.28
C ARG A 117 18.19 -20.87 -4.64
N PRO A 118 17.76 -21.50 -5.76
CA PRO A 118 17.78 -20.88 -7.08
C PRO A 118 16.68 -19.79 -7.20
N LEU A 119 16.71 -18.80 -6.31
CA LEU A 119 15.82 -17.64 -6.32
C LEU A 119 16.64 -16.41 -6.73
N PRO A 120 16.31 -15.75 -7.86
CA PRO A 120 16.93 -14.47 -8.23
C PRO A 120 16.76 -13.44 -7.11
N THR A 121 17.83 -12.69 -6.84
CA THR A 121 17.84 -11.68 -5.75
C THR A 121 16.76 -10.61 -5.89
N ALA A 122 16.29 -10.38 -7.11
CA ALA A 122 15.21 -9.44 -7.42
C ALA A 122 13.80 -9.97 -7.02
N ASP A 123 13.59 -11.29 -7.04
CA ASP A 123 12.27 -11.87 -6.83
C ASP A 123 11.76 -11.66 -5.41
N TYR A 124 12.65 -11.71 -4.42
CA TYR A 124 12.30 -11.48 -3.03
C TYR A 124 11.72 -10.07 -2.78
N PRO A 125 12.44 -8.96 -3.07
CA PRO A 125 11.92 -7.63 -2.85
C PRO A 125 10.70 -7.31 -3.71
N MET A 126 10.64 -7.82 -4.95
CA MET A 126 9.48 -7.62 -5.82
C MET A 126 8.23 -8.33 -5.29
N ALA A 127 8.35 -9.57 -4.79
CA ALA A 127 7.22 -10.27 -4.17
C ALA A 127 6.71 -9.51 -2.92
N LYS A 128 7.61 -8.95 -2.10
CA LYS A 128 7.23 -8.15 -0.93
C LYS A 128 6.59 -6.83 -1.31
N LEU A 129 7.10 -6.14 -2.34
CA LEU A 129 6.53 -4.91 -2.86
C LEU A 129 5.10 -5.12 -3.40
N LEU A 130 4.93 -6.12 -4.25
CA LEU A 130 3.62 -6.47 -4.79
C LEU A 130 2.66 -6.90 -3.67
N ALA A 131 3.13 -7.64 -2.67
CA ALA A 131 2.31 -8.05 -1.53
C ALA A 131 1.82 -6.84 -0.72
N LEU A 132 2.69 -5.87 -0.45
CA LEU A 132 2.30 -4.65 0.27
C LEU A 132 1.35 -3.80 -0.58
N ALA A 133 1.66 -3.59 -1.87
CA ALA A 133 0.79 -2.84 -2.77
C ALA A 133 -0.61 -3.46 -2.87
N THR A 134 -0.69 -4.79 -3.01
CA THR A 134 -1.99 -5.49 -3.01
C THR A 134 -2.72 -5.36 -1.68
N ALA A 135 -2.01 -5.45 -0.54
CA ALA A 135 -2.65 -5.27 0.77
C ALA A 135 -3.25 -3.86 0.94
N LEU A 136 -2.54 -2.83 0.47
CA LEU A 136 -3.03 -1.45 0.49
C LEU A 136 -4.19 -1.23 -0.49
N TRP A 137 -4.08 -1.81 -1.68
CA TRP A 137 -5.17 -1.76 -2.66
C TRP A 137 -6.43 -2.45 -2.15
N MET A 138 -6.30 -3.60 -1.47
CA MET A 138 -7.42 -4.26 -0.81
C MET A 138 -7.98 -3.42 0.35
N LEU A 139 -7.13 -2.75 1.12
CA LEU A 139 -7.55 -1.89 2.23
C LEU A 139 -8.43 -0.73 1.76
N LEU A 140 -8.12 -0.13 0.61
CA LEU A 140 -8.90 0.98 0.04
C LEU A 140 -10.02 0.50 -0.90
N GLY A 141 -9.77 -0.53 -1.70
CA GLY A 141 -10.70 -1.00 -2.71
C GLY A 141 -11.84 -1.86 -2.15
N ALA A 142 -11.60 -2.72 -1.15
CA ALA A 142 -12.66 -3.52 -0.58
C ALA A 142 -13.80 -2.67 0.03
N PRO A 143 -13.53 -1.59 0.77
CA PRO A 143 -14.58 -0.66 1.21
C PRO A 143 -15.32 0.03 0.07
N GLN A 144 -14.63 0.40 -1.02
CA GLN A 144 -15.28 0.96 -2.20
C GLN A 144 -16.27 -0.04 -2.85
N LEU A 145 -15.92 -1.34 -2.84
CA LEU A 145 -16.87 -2.38 -3.26
C LEU A 145 -18.07 -2.47 -2.33
N VAL A 146 -17.91 -2.24 -1.02
CA VAL A 146 -19.05 -2.18 -0.08
C VAL A 146 -19.93 -0.97 -0.40
N MET A 147 -19.35 0.20 -0.70
CA MET A 147 -20.09 1.39 -1.12
C MET A 147 -20.88 1.12 -2.41
N PHE A 148 -20.21 0.53 -3.41
CA PHE A 148 -20.85 0.15 -4.68
C PHE A 148 -22.02 -0.82 -4.47
N LEU A 149 -21.85 -1.86 -3.67
CA LEU A 149 -22.92 -2.79 -3.39
C LEU A 149 -24.11 -2.09 -2.71
N GLY A 150 -23.85 -1.19 -1.78
CA GLY A 150 -24.90 -0.41 -1.13
C GLY A 150 -25.64 0.49 -2.12
N ALA A 151 -24.94 1.20 -3.00
CA ALA A 151 -25.54 2.03 -4.05
C ALA A 151 -26.34 1.18 -5.05
N ALA A 152 -25.78 0.03 -5.48
CA ALA A 152 -26.45 -0.89 -6.41
C ALA A 152 -27.76 -1.47 -5.84
N PHE A 153 -27.84 -1.75 -4.53
CA PHE A 153 -29.07 -2.23 -3.89
C PHE A 153 -30.13 -1.14 -3.71
N THR A 154 -29.75 0.11 -3.71
CA THR A 154 -30.67 1.26 -3.61
C THR A 154 -31.06 1.81 -4.98
N GLY A 155 -30.34 1.46 -6.03
CA GLY A 155 -30.64 1.85 -7.42
C GLY A 155 -31.98 1.33 -7.91
N ASN A 156 -32.73 2.19 -8.62
CA ASN A 156 -34.09 1.86 -9.08
C ASN A 156 -34.11 1.10 -10.41
N ASP A 157 -33.01 1.10 -11.15
CA ASP A 157 -32.88 0.45 -12.44
C ASP A 157 -31.46 -0.06 -12.74
N MET A 158 -31.34 -0.87 -13.80
CA MET A 158 -30.04 -1.42 -14.22
C MET A 158 -29.10 -0.35 -14.79
N GLY A 159 -29.63 0.75 -15.30
CA GLY A 159 -28.86 1.87 -15.81
C GLY A 159 -28.08 2.53 -14.68
N ALA A 160 -28.73 2.85 -13.57
CA ALA A 160 -28.08 3.42 -12.39
C ALA A 160 -26.96 2.54 -11.84
N VAL A 161 -27.15 1.21 -11.82
CA VAL A 161 -26.10 0.28 -11.40
C VAL A 161 -24.91 0.30 -12.37
N TRP A 162 -25.16 0.46 -13.66
CA TRP A 162 -24.10 0.56 -14.65
C TRP A 162 -23.29 1.85 -14.53
N ASP A 163 -23.98 2.96 -14.33
CA ASP A 163 -23.33 4.27 -14.12
C ASP A 163 -22.47 4.23 -12.84
N GLU A 164 -22.98 3.66 -11.76
CA GLU A 164 -22.26 3.48 -10.51
C GLU A 164 -21.01 2.59 -10.68
N LEU A 165 -21.09 1.53 -11.52
CA LEU A 165 -19.93 0.70 -11.85
C LEU A 165 -18.85 1.50 -12.61
N LEU A 166 -19.27 2.38 -13.52
CA LEU A 166 -18.35 3.24 -14.26
C LEU A 166 -17.64 4.24 -13.34
N ASP A 167 -18.32 4.73 -12.30
CA ASP A 167 -17.74 5.62 -11.29
C ASP A 167 -16.82 4.88 -10.31
N LEU A 168 -17.07 3.62 -10.03
CA LEU A 168 -16.21 2.77 -9.20
C LEU A 168 -14.82 2.55 -9.83
N LEU A 169 -14.75 2.34 -11.15
CA LEU A 169 -13.50 1.99 -11.82
C LEU A 169 -12.39 3.02 -11.62
N PRO A 170 -12.59 4.34 -11.85
CA PRO A 170 -11.61 5.36 -11.52
C PRO A 170 -11.21 5.35 -10.05
N GLY A 171 -12.16 5.16 -9.14
CA GLY A 171 -11.90 5.05 -7.70
C GLY A 171 -10.95 3.91 -7.35
N LEU A 172 -11.16 2.72 -7.93
CA LEU A 172 -10.27 1.57 -7.74
C LEU A 172 -8.88 1.78 -8.36
N LEU A 173 -8.79 2.45 -9.51
CA LEU A 173 -7.52 2.82 -10.13
C LEU A 173 -6.76 3.83 -9.26
N TYR A 174 -7.47 4.81 -8.72
CA TYR A 174 -6.89 5.80 -7.80
C TYR A 174 -6.42 5.15 -6.49
N ALA A 175 -7.19 4.24 -5.92
CA ALA A 175 -6.76 3.42 -4.78
C ALA A 175 -5.50 2.60 -5.12
N GLY A 176 -5.39 2.10 -6.35
CA GLY A 176 -4.19 1.42 -6.86
C GLY A 176 -2.97 2.33 -6.93
N LEU A 177 -3.15 3.58 -7.36
CA LEU A 177 -2.07 4.57 -7.39
C LEU A 177 -1.54 4.87 -5.97
N TRP A 178 -2.44 5.11 -5.00
CA TRP A 178 -2.11 5.23 -3.59
C TRP A 178 -1.32 4.01 -3.10
N ALA A 179 -1.79 2.82 -3.40
CA ALA A 179 -1.18 1.57 -2.98
C ALA A 179 0.24 1.40 -3.52
N VAL A 180 0.48 1.69 -4.81
CA VAL A 180 1.79 1.52 -5.45
C VAL A 180 2.80 2.53 -4.91
N VAL A 181 2.46 3.81 -4.84
CA VAL A 181 3.36 4.86 -4.37
C VAL A 181 3.72 4.63 -2.90
N PHE A 182 2.73 4.35 -2.06
CA PHE A 182 2.95 4.17 -0.62
C PHE A 182 3.69 2.87 -0.31
N ALA A 183 3.42 1.79 -1.06
CA ALA A 183 4.17 0.55 -0.92
C ALA A 183 5.64 0.73 -1.32
N ALA A 184 5.92 1.43 -2.42
CA ALA A 184 7.29 1.66 -2.89
C ALA A 184 8.11 2.46 -1.88
N VAL A 185 7.59 3.59 -1.42
CA VAL A 185 8.26 4.46 -0.43
C VAL A 185 8.39 3.73 0.91
N GLY A 186 7.30 3.16 1.42
CA GLY A 186 7.28 2.50 2.73
C GLY A 186 8.20 1.29 2.79
N LEU A 187 8.22 0.45 1.74
CA LEU A 187 9.07 -0.73 1.71
C LEU A 187 10.55 -0.36 1.57
N LEU A 188 10.88 0.68 0.80
CA LEU A 188 12.25 1.19 0.70
C LEU A 188 12.75 1.64 2.07
N ILE A 189 11.98 2.48 2.79
CA ILE A 189 12.37 2.97 4.13
C ILE A 189 12.53 1.79 5.09
N ALA A 190 11.61 0.83 5.07
CA ALA A 190 11.70 -0.36 5.90
C ALA A 190 12.93 -1.23 5.57
N ALA A 191 13.37 -1.27 4.31
CA ALA A 191 14.56 -2.00 3.89
C ALA A 191 15.88 -1.32 4.31
N LEU A 192 15.87 -0.01 4.62
CA LEU A 192 17.08 0.71 5.02
C LEU A 192 17.50 0.39 6.47
N THR A 193 16.59 -0.06 7.31
CA THR A 193 16.85 -0.35 8.73
C THR A 193 16.33 -1.73 9.15
N GLY A 194 17.10 -2.42 10.00
CA GLY A 194 16.67 -3.68 10.64
C GLY A 194 15.82 -3.47 11.90
N LYS A 195 15.62 -2.22 12.37
CA LYS A 195 14.86 -1.91 13.59
C LYS A 195 13.45 -1.44 13.24
N ARG A 196 12.44 -2.21 13.65
CA ARG A 196 11.02 -1.94 13.34
C ARG A 196 10.55 -0.53 13.73
N ALA A 197 10.91 -0.08 14.94
CA ALA A 197 10.50 1.24 15.41
C ALA A 197 11.07 2.38 14.54
N PHE A 198 12.35 2.27 14.15
CA PHE A 198 12.97 3.25 13.26
C PHE A 198 12.37 3.22 11.85
N ALA A 199 12.03 2.03 11.34
CA ALA A 199 11.36 1.91 10.05
C ALA A 199 9.96 2.53 10.09
N ALA A 200 9.16 2.21 11.11
CA ALA A 200 7.82 2.77 11.29
C ALA A 200 7.87 4.29 11.47
N GLY A 201 8.74 4.79 12.35
CA GLY A 201 8.92 6.23 12.57
C GLY A 201 9.41 6.96 11.32
N GLY A 202 10.34 6.36 10.56
CA GLY A 202 10.82 6.92 9.30
C GLY A 202 9.74 7.00 8.22
N ILE A 203 8.86 6.00 8.11
CA ILE A 203 7.72 6.02 7.19
C ILE A 203 6.78 7.15 7.57
N VAL A 204 6.33 7.20 8.82
CA VAL A 204 5.45 8.27 9.31
C VAL A 204 6.10 9.64 9.11
N ALA A 205 7.39 9.79 9.43
CA ALA A 205 8.11 11.05 9.27
C ALA A 205 8.13 11.52 7.80
N VAL A 206 8.44 10.64 6.85
CA VAL A 206 8.46 11.01 5.42
C VAL A 206 7.09 11.49 4.96
N PHE A 207 6.02 10.77 5.27
CA PHE A 207 4.68 11.17 4.83
C PHE A 207 4.15 12.39 5.55
N LEU A 208 4.38 12.55 6.88
CA LEU A 208 3.84 13.66 7.65
C LEU A 208 4.71 14.92 7.55
N MET A 209 6.06 14.79 7.52
CA MET A 209 6.93 15.96 7.49
C MET A 209 7.00 16.62 6.11
N THR A 210 6.67 15.91 5.04
CA THR A 210 6.63 16.49 3.70
C THR A 210 5.35 17.32 3.45
N THR A 211 4.25 17.05 4.17
CA THR A 211 3.00 17.80 4.02
C THR A 211 3.12 19.29 4.37
N PRO A 212 3.73 19.70 5.51
CA PRO A 212 3.97 21.11 5.80
C PRO A 212 4.83 21.83 4.75
N ILE A 213 5.78 21.11 4.12
CA ILE A 213 6.60 21.67 3.04
C ILE A 213 5.70 22.08 1.86
N VAL A 214 4.75 21.24 1.49
CA VAL A 214 3.75 21.57 0.46
C VAL A 214 2.96 22.82 0.85
N GLY A 215 2.49 22.90 2.12
CA GLY A 215 1.78 24.08 2.64
C GLY A 215 2.59 25.37 2.49
N VAL A 216 3.88 25.34 2.79
CA VAL A 216 4.74 26.52 2.62
C VAL A 216 4.94 26.85 1.14
N LEU A 217 5.16 25.87 0.28
CA LEU A 217 5.35 26.10 -1.15
C LEU A 217 4.09 26.62 -1.84
N SER A 218 2.90 26.23 -1.37
CA SER A 218 1.61 26.65 -1.94
C SER A 218 1.22 28.11 -1.65
N ILE A 219 1.89 28.78 -0.70
CA ILE A 219 1.66 30.21 -0.39
C ILE A 219 2.71 31.14 -0.98
N LEU A 220 3.68 30.63 -1.72
CA LEU A 220 4.71 31.47 -2.36
C LEU A 220 4.07 32.36 -3.44
N PRO A 221 4.63 33.55 -3.71
CA PRO A 221 4.09 34.47 -4.72
C PRO A 221 4.16 33.95 -6.16
N SER A 222 4.90 32.88 -6.41
CA SER A 222 5.08 32.29 -7.74
C SER A 222 3.98 31.31 -8.07
N GLN A 223 3.18 31.56 -9.09
CA GLN A 223 2.13 30.67 -9.57
C GLN A 223 2.68 29.27 -9.89
N ALA A 224 3.82 29.19 -10.57
CA ALA A 224 4.43 27.89 -10.90
C ALA A 224 4.86 27.11 -9.65
N ALA A 225 5.36 27.80 -8.61
CA ALA A 225 5.71 27.16 -7.35
C ALA A 225 4.47 26.59 -6.65
N ASN A 226 3.36 27.33 -6.65
CA ASN A 226 2.09 26.86 -6.09
C ASN A 226 1.56 25.65 -6.83
N GLN A 227 1.58 25.66 -8.17
CA GLN A 227 1.10 24.58 -9.00
C GLN A 227 1.97 23.32 -8.90
N LEU A 228 3.26 23.46 -8.56
CA LEU A 228 4.20 22.34 -8.39
C LEU A 228 4.40 21.93 -6.93
N ALA A 229 3.83 22.66 -5.98
CA ALA A 229 4.03 22.43 -4.55
C ALA A 229 3.72 20.99 -4.12
N GLY A 230 2.67 20.40 -4.67
CA GLY A 230 2.23 19.03 -4.37
C GLY A 230 3.25 17.94 -4.70
N ILE A 231 4.25 18.22 -5.53
CA ILE A 231 5.32 17.27 -5.87
C ILE A 231 6.24 17.00 -4.65
N ALA A 232 6.29 17.92 -3.69
CA ALA A 232 7.16 17.81 -2.53
C ALA A 232 6.75 16.72 -1.52
N SER A 233 5.54 16.17 -1.62
CA SER A 233 5.08 15.10 -0.75
C SER A 233 4.50 13.94 -1.56
N PRO A 234 4.78 12.67 -1.19
CA PRO A 234 4.18 11.52 -1.85
C PRO A 234 2.65 11.50 -1.80
N SER A 235 2.05 12.02 -0.72
CA SER A 235 0.59 12.09 -0.55
C SER A 235 -0.02 13.08 -1.53
N THR A 236 0.46 14.32 -1.53
CA THR A 236 -0.05 15.38 -2.43
C THR A 236 0.33 15.15 -3.90
N LEU A 237 1.41 14.38 -4.14
CA LEU A 237 1.76 13.92 -5.48
C LEU A 237 0.67 13.01 -6.06
N VAL A 238 0.16 12.06 -5.28
CA VAL A 238 -0.95 11.19 -5.68
C VAL A 238 -2.24 11.99 -5.83
N GLN A 239 -2.55 12.90 -4.89
CA GLN A 239 -3.70 13.81 -4.97
C GLN A 239 -3.67 14.65 -6.24
N GLY A 240 -2.52 15.22 -6.58
CA GLY A 240 -2.35 15.99 -7.81
C GLY A 240 -2.66 15.18 -9.08
N ILE A 241 -2.25 13.91 -9.14
CA ILE A 241 -2.60 13.03 -10.26
C ILE A 241 -4.11 12.79 -10.29
N GLY A 242 -4.74 12.55 -9.12
CA GLY A 242 -6.19 12.39 -9.01
C GLY A 242 -6.94 13.63 -9.52
N ILE A 243 -6.56 14.81 -9.07
CA ILE A 243 -7.16 16.08 -9.51
C ILE A 243 -6.98 16.29 -11.02
N TRP A 244 -5.83 15.92 -11.57
CA TRP A 244 -5.59 16.03 -13.01
C TRP A 244 -6.45 15.07 -13.84
N THR A 245 -6.67 13.84 -13.37
CA THR A 245 -7.31 12.78 -14.17
C THR A 245 -8.81 12.63 -13.89
N MET A 246 -9.26 12.98 -12.69
CA MET A 246 -10.64 12.76 -12.22
C MET A 246 -11.12 13.91 -11.31
N ARG A 247 -10.91 15.15 -11.76
CA ARG A 247 -11.25 16.38 -11.00
C ARG A 247 -12.68 16.35 -10.47
N ASP A 248 -13.63 15.98 -11.34
CA ASP A 248 -15.06 15.99 -11.02
C ASP A 248 -15.43 15.00 -9.91
N GLN A 249 -14.63 13.93 -9.74
CA GLN A 249 -14.81 12.97 -8.66
C GLN A 249 -14.13 13.40 -7.35
N LEU A 250 -13.11 14.26 -7.38
CA LEU A 250 -12.40 14.70 -6.18
C LEU A 250 -12.90 16.05 -5.67
N ILE A 251 -13.32 16.92 -6.56
CA ILE A 251 -13.82 18.26 -6.24
C ILE A 251 -15.28 18.34 -6.70
N THR A 252 -16.19 17.98 -5.81
CA THR A 252 -17.63 17.97 -6.10
C THR A 252 -18.28 19.33 -5.89
N ASP A 253 -17.66 20.22 -5.10
CA ASP A 253 -18.10 21.59 -4.91
C ASP A 253 -17.47 22.50 -5.98
N PRO A 254 -18.25 23.10 -6.89
CA PRO A 254 -17.73 24.00 -7.92
C PRO A 254 -17.02 25.24 -7.37
N ASP A 255 -17.40 25.66 -6.16
CA ASP A 255 -16.86 26.84 -5.47
C ASP A 255 -15.64 26.48 -4.58
N ALA A 256 -15.34 25.18 -4.43
CA ALA A 256 -14.19 24.76 -3.67
C ALA A 256 -12.88 25.19 -4.38
N LEU A 257 -12.09 25.99 -3.70
CA LEU A 257 -10.73 26.35 -4.12
C LEU A 257 -9.82 25.12 -3.98
N GLY A 258 -9.95 24.19 -4.90
CA GLY A 258 -9.01 23.07 -5.00
C GLY A 258 -7.65 23.55 -5.51
N PRO A 259 -6.57 22.79 -5.30
CA PRO A 259 -5.25 23.13 -5.83
C PRO A 259 -5.34 23.22 -7.36
N ASP A 260 -4.98 24.41 -7.88
CA ASP A 260 -4.86 24.62 -9.32
C ASP A 260 -3.52 24.05 -9.80
N LEU A 261 -3.58 22.95 -10.56
CA LEU A 261 -2.40 22.32 -11.13
C LEU A 261 -2.00 22.93 -12.49
N GLY A 262 -2.87 23.77 -13.07
CA GLY A 262 -2.66 24.32 -14.41
C GLY A 262 -2.34 23.20 -15.43
N ALA A 263 -1.28 23.41 -16.22
CA ALA A 263 -0.81 22.44 -17.22
C ALA A 263 0.14 21.37 -16.65
N PHE A 264 0.43 21.38 -15.33
CA PHE A 264 1.45 20.50 -14.74
C PHE A 264 0.97 19.11 -14.32
N GLY A 265 -0.29 18.74 -14.57
CA GLY A 265 -0.82 17.40 -14.28
C GLY A 265 0.08 16.25 -14.77
N PRO A 266 0.53 16.24 -16.06
CA PRO A 266 1.45 15.22 -16.55
C PRO A 266 2.79 15.17 -15.80
N VAL A 267 3.27 16.31 -15.27
CA VAL A 267 4.51 16.36 -14.48
C VAL A 267 4.36 15.59 -13.18
N TYR A 268 3.21 15.69 -12.53
CA TYR A 268 2.89 14.89 -11.34
C TYR A 268 2.96 13.39 -11.62
N ALA A 269 2.36 12.95 -12.73
CA ALA A 269 2.40 11.55 -13.14
C ALA A 269 3.83 11.07 -13.44
N LEU A 270 4.62 11.89 -14.15
CA LEU A 270 6.01 11.60 -14.44
C LEU A 270 6.84 11.49 -13.16
N VAL A 271 6.70 12.43 -12.25
CA VAL A 271 7.44 12.43 -10.96
C VAL A 271 7.05 11.23 -10.10
N ALA A 272 5.76 10.86 -10.06
CA ALA A 272 5.32 9.66 -9.35
C ALA A 272 5.93 8.39 -9.96
N ALA A 273 5.95 8.27 -11.29
CA ALA A 273 6.56 7.15 -11.97
C ALA A 273 8.07 7.06 -11.69
N LEU A 274 8.77 8.20 -11.73
CA LEU A 274 10.20 8.28 -11.40
C LEU A 274 10.46 7.95 -9.93
N LEU A 275 9.63 8.43 -9.02
CA LEU A 275 9.73 8.12 -7.59
C LEU A 275 9.60 6.61 -7.35
N VAL A 276 8.57 5.97 -7.91
CA VAL A 276 8.36 4.53 -7.80
C VAL A 276 9.53 3.76 -8.42
N ALA A 277 9.97 4.15 -9.62
CA ALA A 277 11.11 3.52 -10.29
C ALA A 277 12.41 3.65 -9.47
N ALA A 278 12.68 4.82 -8.92
CA ALA A 278 13.84 5.06 -8.05
C ALA A 278 13.75 4.21 -6.77
N CYS A 279 12.58 4.15 -6.11
CA CYS A 279 12.38 3.30 -4.94
C CYS A 279 12.63 1.82 -5.25
N VAL A 280 12.11 1.32 -6.37
CA VAL A 280 12.33 -0.05 -6.82
C VAL A 280 13.81 -0.31 -7.14
N ALA A 281 14.47 0.59 -7.87
CA ALA A 281 15.89 0.46 -8.21
C ALA A 281 16.79 0.43 -6.96
N LEU A 282 16.54 1.33 -6.00
CA LEU A 282 17.27 1.38 -4.73
C LEU A 282 17.00 0.13 -3.89
N LEU A 283 15.77 -0.35 -3.86
CA LEU A 283 15.39 -1.59 -3.18
C LEU A 283 16.15 -2.78 -3.77
N LEU A 284 16.15 -2.94 -5.09
CA LEU A 284 16.87 -3.99 -5.79
C LEU A 284 18.39 -3.92 -5.57
N ALA A 285 18.97 -2.70 -5.64
CA ALA A 285 20.39 -2.48 -5.37
C ALA A 285 20.77 -2.86 -3.93
N ARG A 286 19.92 -2.55 -2.98
CA ARG A 286 20.11 -2.94 -1.57
C ARG A 286 20.16 -4.45 -1.40
N TYR A 287 19.19 -5.18 -1.98
CA TYR A 287 19.15 -6.64 -1.83
C TYR A 287 20.26 -7.35 -2.60
N ARG A 288 20.72 -6.81 -3.73
CA ARG A 288 21.94 -7.32 -4.40
C ARG A 288 23.17 -7.22 -3.50
N LYS A 289 23.33 -6.10 -2.78
CA LYS A 289 24.43 -5.92 -1.80
C LYS A 289 24.31 -6.89 -0.61
N VAL A 290 23.11 -7.19 -0.16
CA VAL A 290 22.87 -8.14 0.95
C VAL A 290 23.16 -9.58 0.49
N ALA A 291 22.82 -9.95 -0.74
CA ALA A 291 23.09 -11.27 -1.30
C ALA A 291 24.58 -11.52 -1.60
N ALA A 292 25.39 -10.47 -1.76
CA ALA A 292 26.83 -10.55 -2.03
C ALA A 292 27.69 -10.64 -0.76
N ARG A 293 27.08 -10.56 0.42
CA ARG A 293 27.74 -10.71 1.73
C ARG A 293 27.58 -12.10 2.28
#